data_cae8f39644a9490fb12951925a6c4d27
#
_entry.id   cae8f39644a9490fb12951925a6c4d27
#
_cell.length_a   1.000
_cell.length_b   1.000
_cell.length_c   1.000
_cell.angle_alpha   90.00
_cell.angle_beta   90.00
_cell.angle_gamma   90.00
#
_symmetry.space_group_name_H-M   'P 1'
#
loop_
_entity.id
_entity.type
_entity.pdbx_description
1 polymer ?
#
loop_
_entity_poly.entity_id
_entity_poly.type
_entity_poly.pdbx_seq_one_letter_code
_entity_poly.pdbx_strand_id
1 'polypeptide(L)'
;MAVRDAREQVILWVDLSDGSVRREALPEEWTRMYLGARCVHARLLFDHVGPQTDPLGPDNVLFLGTGPMDGLPVGMGRMSVACKSPRRTVAEGSFGGF
;
A
#
# COMPACT_ATOMS: atom_id res chain seq x y z
N MET A 1 4.98 -0.43 26.27
CA MET A 1 4.47 -0.51 24.90
C MET A 1 4.15 0.91 24.41
N ALA A 2 4.79 1.33 23.35
CA ALA A 2 4.54 2.66 22.80
C ALA A 2 3.18 2.69 22.10
N VAL A 3 2.33 3.63 22.45
CA VAL A 3 1.08 3.86 21.73
C VAL A 3 1.41 4.66 20.47
N ARG A 4 1.18 4.06 19.32
CA ARG A 4 1.35 4.77 18.05
C ARG A 4 0.09 5.54 17.71
N ASP A 5 0.27 6.75 17.25
CA ASP A 5 -0.82 7.51 16.66
C ASP A 5 -1.23 6.80 15.35
N ALA A 6 -2.52 6.57 15.17
CA ALA A 6 -3.05 5.95 13.95
C ALA A 6 -2.72 6.76 12.68
N ARG A 7 -2.33 8.02 12.85
CA ARG A 7 -1.90 8.87 11.74
C ARG A 7 -0.44 8.67 11.36
N GLU A 8 0.35 8.00 12.22
CA GLU A 8 1.75 7.70 11.94
C GLU A 8 1.84 6.42 11.11
N GLN A 9 1.84 6.57 9.80
CA GLN A 9 1.95 5.45 8.89
C GLN A 9 3.33 5.44 8.23
N VAL A 10 3.82 4.24 7.95
CA VAL A 10 5.14 4.02 7.36
C VAL A 10 4.99 3.14 6.12
N ILE A 11 5.68 3.53 5.05
CA ILE A 11 5.81 2.72 3.86
C ILE A 11 7.09 1.90 3.97
N LEU A 12 6.98 0.62 3.72
CA LEU A 12 8.14 -0.26 3.64
C LEU A 12 8.37 -0.62 2.17
N TRP A 13 9.46 -0.14 1.62
CA TRP A 13 9.86 -0.44 0.25
C TRP A 13 10.78 -1.65 0.26
N VAL A 14 10.36 -2.71 -0.40
CA VAL A 14 11.13 -3.95 -0.52
C VAL A 14 11.50 -4.15 -1.97
N ASP A 15 12.80 -4.22 -2.26
CA ASP A 15 13.31 -4.54 -3.58
C ASP A 15 13.67 -6.03 -3.60
N LEU A 16 12.94 -6.80 -4.39
CA LEU A 16 13.14 -8.25 -4.49
C LEU A 16 14.35 -8.64 -5.33
N SER A 17 14.90 -7.70 -6.11
CA SER A 17 16.06 -7.97 -6.96
C SER A 17 17.34 -8.13 -6.14
N ASP A 18 17.51 -7.32 -5.10
CA ASP A 18 18.70 -7.34 -4.24
C ASP A 18 18.38 -7.60 -2.77
N GLY A 19 17.12 -7.72 -2.42
CA GLY A 19 16.68 -7.95 -1.05
C GLY A 19 16.76 -6.71 -0.15
N SER A 20 16.95 -5.53 -0.71
CA SER A 20 17.03 -4.30 0.08
C SER A 20 15.66 -3.89 0.61
N VAL A 21 15.68 -3.28 1.81
CA VAL A 21 14.46 -2.79 2.46
C VAL A 21 14.70 -1.35 2.90
N ARG A 22 13.78 -0.47 2.57
CA ARG A 22 13.84 0.95 2.93
C ARG A 22 12.54 1.36 3.61
N ARG A 23 12.66 2.13 4.67
CA ARG A 23 11.51 2.70 5.37
C ARG A 23 11.33 4.16 4.98
N GLU A 24 10.10 4.55 4.75
CA GLU A 24 9.75 5.92 4.42
C GLU A 24 8.49 6.30 5.18
N ALA A 25 8.52 7.44 5.85
CA ALA A 25 7.33 7.94 6.55
C ALA A 25 6.28 8.40 5.53
N LEU A 26 5.05 7.95 5.71
CA LEU A 26 3.94 8.44 4.92
C LEU A 26 3.64 9.89 5.34
N PRO A 27 3.54 10.84 4.41
CA PRO A 27 3.19 12.21 4.77
C PRO A 27 1.86 12.27 5.53
N GLU A 28 1.81 13.03 6.62
CA GLU A 28 0.58 13.17 7.41
C GLU A 28 -0.57 13.72 6.57
N GLU A 29 -0.25 14.59 5.62
CA GLU A 29 -1.21 15.11 4.65
C GLU A 29 -1.93 14.00 3.89
N TRP A 30 -1.20 12.96 3.49
CA TRP A 30 -1.77 11.82 2.79
C TRP A 30 -2.71 11.01 3.68
N THR A 31 -2.38 10.90 4.97
CA THR A 31 -3.26 10.23 5.92
C THR A 31 -4.60 10.96 6.05
N ARG A 32 -4.57 12.28 6.01
CA ARG A 32 -5.80 13.09 6.04
C ARG A 32 -6.60 13.01 4.74
N MET A 33 -5.90 13.01 3.60
CA MET A 33 -6.55 13.00 2.28
C MET A 33 -7.07 11.62 1.88
N TYR A 34 -6.30 10.58 2.17
CA TYR A 34 -6.56 9.23 1.65
C TYR A 34 -6.92 8.21 2.71
N LEU A 35 -6.78 8.53 3.98
CA LEU A 35 -6.95 7.65 5.14
C LEU A 35 -5.94 6.51 5.19
N GLY A 36 -5.84 5.71 4.16
CA GLY A 36 -4.89 4.61 4.08
C GLY A 36 -5.33 3.55 3.08
N ALA A 37 -4.65 2.43 3.08
CA ALA A 37 -4.97 1.25 2.28
C ALA A 37 -5.24 1.58 0.80
N ARG A 38 -6.44 1.30 0.34
CA ARG A 38 -6.86 1.42 -1.06
C ARG A 38 -6.56 2.79 -1.68
N CYS A 39 -6.89 3.85 -0.99
CA CYS A 39 -6.70 5.21 -1.53
C CYS A 39 -5.23 5.60 -1.58
N VAL A 40 -4.44 5.21 -0.59
CA VAL A 40 -2.99 5.40 -0.60
C VAL A 40 -2.34 4.58 -1.71
N HIS A 41 -2.79 3.34 -1.91
CA HIS A 41 -2.31 2.50 -3.00
C HIS A 41 -2.58 3.13 -4.37
N ALA A 42 -3.75 3.72 -4.56
CA ALA A 42 -4.08 4.40 -5.81
C ALA A 42 -3.12 5.56 -6.09
N ARG A 43 -2.79 6.35 -5.07
CA ARG A 43 -1.83 7.44 -5.20
C ARG A 43 -0.42 6.93 -5.49
N LEU A 44 0.01 5.88 -4.80
CA LEU A 44 1.33 5.29 -5.01
C LEU A 44 1.45 4.68 -6.41
N LEU A 45 0.41 4.01 -6.89
CA LEU A 45 0.38 3.51 -8.27
C LEU A 45 0.49 4.64 -9.28
N PHE A 46 -0.22 5.72 -9.06
CA PHE A 46 -0.16 6.88 -9.94
C PHE A 46 1.24 7.48 -10.00
N ASP A 47 1.94 7.54 -8.88
CA ASP A 47 3.28 8.14 -8.79
C ASP A 47 4.38 7.21 -9.32
N HIS A 48 4.26 5.89 -9.15
CA HIS A 48 5.36 4.95 -9.39
C HIS A 48 5.15 4.04 -10.60
N VAL A 49 3.93 3.89 -11.08
CA VAL A 49 3.59 3.00 -12.18
C VAL A 49 2.95 3.82 -13.30
N GLY A 50 3.66 3.94 -14.41
CA GLY A 50 3.20 4.73 -15.55
C GLY A 50 2.44 3.91 -16.59
N PRO A 51 1.88 4.58 -17.63
CA PRO A 51 1.20 3.90 -18.72
C PRO A 51 2.13 3.00 -19.55
N GLN A 52 3.44 3.29 -19.51
CA GLN A 52 4.46 2.51 -20.22
C GLN A 52 4.94 1.28 -19.44
N THR A 53 4.58 1.16 -18.18
CA THR A 53 5.02 0.04 -17.34
C THR A 53 4.35 -1.25 -17.78
N ASP A 54 5.17 -2.27 -18.08
CA ASP A 54 4.67 -3.61 -18.40
C ASP A 54 4.14 -4.25 -17.12
N PRO A 55 2.86 -4.63 -17.06
CA PRO A 55 2.29 -5.25 -15.85
C PRO A 55 2.92 -6.59 -15.49
N LEU A 56 3.57 -7.25 -16.42
CA LEU A 56 4.31 -8.50 -16.18
C LEU A 56 5.82 -8.29 -16.08
N GLY A 57 6.25 -7.04 -16.14
CA GLY A 57 7.67 -6.67 -16.14
C GLY A 57 8.18 -6.34 -14.73
N PRO A 58 9.51 -6.10 -14.63
CA PRO A 58 10.17 -5.83 -13.36
C PRO A 58 9.83 -4.44 -12.77
N ASP A 59 9.27 -3.54 -13.56
CA ASP A 59 8.94 -2.18 -13.11
C ASP A 59 7.57 -2.08 -12.45
N ASN A 60 6.78 -3.15 -12.49
CA ASN A 60 5.50 -3.18 -11.80
C ASN A 60 5.71 -3.32 -10.29
N VAL A 61 4.80 -2.76 -9.52
CA VAL A 61 4.91 -2.74 -8.06
C VAL A 61 3.63 -3.33 -7.46
N LEU A 62 3.79 -4.17 -6.47
CA LEU A 62 2.68 -4.71 -5.68
C LEU A 62 2.60 -3.97 -4.36
N PHE A 63 1.46 -3.35 -4.09
CA PHE A 63 1.21 -2.66 -2.83
C PHE A 63 0.33 -3.51 -1.94
N LEU A 64 0.76 -3.68 -0.70
CA LEU A 64 0.01 -4.37 0.36
C LEU A 64 -0.13 -3.39 1.52
N GLY A 65 -1.33 -3.24 2.04
CA GLY A 65 -1.49 -2.29 3.12
C GLY A 65 -2.79 -2.43 3.88
N THR A 66 -2.80 -1.80 5.02
CA THR A 66 -3.93 -1.77 5.94
C THR A 66 -4.43 -0.34 6.09
N GLY A 67 -5.65 -0.19 6.57
CA GLY A 67 -6.20 1.11 6.94
C GLY A 67 -5.71 1.55 8.32
N PRO A 68 -5.96 2.82 8.69
CA PRO A 68 -5.48 3.35 9.97
C PRO A 68 -6.16 2.72 11.19
N MET A 69 -7.30 2.08 11.00
CA MET A 69 -8.06 1.45 12.08
C MET A 69 -7.83 -0.05 12.19
N ASP A 70 -7.01 -0.63 11.32
CA ASP A 70 -6.70 -2.06 11.40
C ASP A 70 -5.89 -2.36 12.66
N GLY A 71 -6.20 -3.48 13.28
CA GLY A 71 -5.58 -3.87 14.54
C GLY A 71 -6.28 -3.36 15.79
N LEU A 72 -7.33 -2.57 15.65
CA LEU A 72 -8.16 -2.17 16.77
C LEU A 72 -9.10 -3.32 17.18
N PRO A 73 -9.57 -3.34 18.46
CA PRO A 73 -10.31 -4.50 18.98
C PRO A 73 -11.68 -4.74 18.35
N VAL A 74 -12.12 -3.96 17.41
CA VAL A 74 -13.48 -4.02 16.84
C VAL A 74 -13.50 -4.65 15.46
N GLY A 75 -12.89 -5.82 15.31
CA GLY A 75 -13.06 -6.65 14.12
C GLY A 75 -12.47 -6.10 12.81
N MET A 76 -11.47 -5.24 12.90
CA MET A 76 -10.83 -4.64 11.73
C MET A 76 -9.50 -5.33 11.45
N GLY A 77 -9.48 -6.20 10.45
CA GLY A 77 -8.29 -6.99 10.16
C GLY A 77 -8.16 -7.36 8.69
N ARG A 78 -8.54 -6.47 7.78
CA ARG A 78 -8.36 -6.73 6.35
C ARG A 78 -7.23 -5.91 5.76
N MET A 79 -6.52 -6.54 4.84
CA MET A 79 -5.52 -5.89 4.01
C MET A 79 -6.07 -5.66 2.62
N SER A 80 -5.58 -4.63 1.95
CA SER A 80 -5.83 -4.43 0.54
C SER A 80 -4.55 -4.65 -0.25
N VAL A 81 -4.71 -5.05 -1.50
CA VAL A 81 -3.62 -5.28 -2.44
C VAL A 81 -3.93 -4.54 -3.73
N ALA A 82 -2.92 -3.94 -4.33
CA ALA A 82 -3.08 -3.23 -5.59
C ALA A 82 -1.83 -3.33 -6.45
N CYS A 83 -2.01 -3.48 -7.74
CA CYS A 83 -0.93 -3.47 -8.73
C CYS A 83 -1.50 -3.14 -10.12
N LYS A 84 -0.61 -2.91 -11.09
CA LYS A 84 -1.03 -2.79 -12.48
C LYS A 84 -1.36 -4.19 -13.03
N SER A 85 -2.46 -4.30 -13.76
CA SER A 85 -2.96 -5.57 -14.26
C SER A 85 -2.82 -5.68 -15.79
N PRO A 86 -2.46 -6.85 -16.32
CA PRO A 86 -2.46 -7.06 -17.78
C PRO A 86 -3.86 -7.16 -18.36
N ARG A 87 -4.88 -7.45 -17.56
CA ARG A 87 -6.27 -7.55 -18.00
C ARG A 87 -7.05 -6.26 -17.83
N ARG A 88 -6.67 -5.46 -16.85
CA ARG A 88 -7.31 -4.18 -16.50
C ARG A 88 -6.21 -3.20 -16.17
N THR A 89 -6.55 -1.94 -16.11
CA THR A 89 -5.58 -0.91 -15.77
C THR A 89 -5.00 -1.15 -14.39
N VAL A 90 -5.85 -1.46 -13.42
CA VAL A 90 -5.45 -1.72 -12.03
C VAL A 90 -6.15 -2.98 -11.54
N ALA A 91 -5.40 -3.85 -10.91
CA ALA A 91 -5.93 -4.95 -10.13
C ALA A 91 -5.95 -4.54 -8.67
N GLU A 92 -7.06 -4.78 -8.02
CA GLU A 92 -7.26 -4.44 -6.63
C GLU A 92 -8.06 -5.54 -5.95
N GLY A 93 -7.74 -5.80 -4.72
CA GLY A 93 -8.44 -6.79 -3.94
C GLY A 93 -8.34 -6.51 -2.46
N SER A 94 -9.18 -7.17 -1.69
CA SER A 94 -9.17 -7.11 -0.24
C SER A 94 -9.14 -8.53 0.28
N PHE A 95 -8.29 -8.79 1.24
CA PHE A 95 -8.18 -10.10 1.86
C PHE A 95 -7.93 -9.95 3.36
N GLY A 96 -8.24 -10.99 4.12
CA GLY A 96 -8.07 -10.91 5.56
C GLY A 96 -8.69 -12.09 6.29
N GLY A 97 -8.91 -11.89 7.59
CA GLY A 97 -9.32 -12.94 8.48
C GLY A 97 -8.17 -13.46 9.32
N PHE A 98 -7.11 -12.71 9.36
CA PHE A 98 -5.93 -13.02 10.16
C PHE A 98 -6.13 -12.67 11.60
#